data_ec04906a7d3eb33ff7e490b7dbd67778
#
_entry.id   ec04906a7d3eb33ff7e490b7dbd67778
#
_cell.length_a   1.000
_cell.length_b   1.000
_cell.length_c   1.000
_cell.angle_alpha   90.00
_cell.angle_beta   90.00
_cell.angle_gamma   90.00
#
_symmetry.space_group_name_H-M   'P 1'
#
loop_
_entity.id
_entity.type
_entity.pdbx_description
1 polymer ?
#
loop_
_entity_poly.entity_id
_entity_poly.type
_entity_poly.pdbx_seq_one_letter_code
_entity_poly.pdbx_strand_id
1 'polypeptide(L)'
;MSETTAQPTTPSDGKVALRVLVVEDSEFDARMLVGLLRAGGFEPEFERVETEGGMRTALGQAQWEVILADYNLPDFSAPRALEVLQESQLDIPFIIVSGGIGEDTAVAAMKSGAHDYLMKGNLARLVPAVERELREAAVRSSRRQTVKDLRASELRHRSLIENTSDIIAVLDCKGMIQFVSPACERVLGASAEALIDSDWFALAHGEDRDRLRAEFEQALGHEGKQFAIKGRFAAADGSERVMDITASNLLADEAIAGVVINARDITERLKEQAVIHESEEQFRVASEIQQHLFPRKAPQLDGFDIAGASKPAAATGGDYFDYLTTSDSQLALAIGDVSGHGIGPAMLMAETRAYLR
;
A
#
# COMPACT_ATOMS: atom_id res chain seq x y z
N MET A 1 11.34 -14.33 3.82
CA MET A 1 12.29 -14.57 4.92
C MET A 1 11.51 -14.42 6.20
N SER A 2 11.27 -15.54 6.86
CA SER A 2 10.36 -15.67 8.00
C SER A 2 11.05 -15.15 9.27
N GLU A 3 10.55 -14.05 9.82
CA GLU A 3 10.93 -13.62 11.17
C GLU A 3 10.29 -14.57 12.18
N THR A 4 11.12 -15.35 12.80
CA THR A 4 10.77 -16.19 13.93
C THR A 4 10.59 -15.30 15.15
N THR A 5 9.36 -14.98 15.47
CA THR A 5 8.97 -14.35 16.74
C THR A 5 9.28 -15.36 17.85
N ALA A 6 10.34 -15.11 18.62
CA ALA A 6 10.62 -15.87 19.82
C ALA A 6 9.50 -15.63 20.84
N GLN A 7 8.67 -16.64 21.06
CA GLN A 7 7.73 -16.65 22.17
C GLN A 7 8.52 -16.74 23.49
N PRO A 8 8.10 -16.02 24.55
CA PRO A 8 8.71 -16.15 25.86
C PRO A 8 8.46 -17.57 26.36
N THR A 9 9.55 -18.29 26.62
CA THR A 9 9.52 -19.60 27.28
C THR A 9 8.98 -19.42 28.69
N THR A 10 7.80 -19.93 28.96
CA THR A 10 7.24 -20.05 30.31
C THR A 10 8.09 -21.04 31.11
N PRO A 11 8.68 -20.65 32.26
CA PRO A 11 9.41 -21.57 33.12
C PRO A 11 8.46 -22.55 33.81
N SER A 12 8.92 -23.74 34.06
CA SER A 12 8.11 -24.91 34.52
C SER A 12 7.68 -24.88 35.97
N ASP A 13 7.72 -23.74 36.69
CA ASP A 13 7.43 -23.70 38.14
C ASP A 13 6.75 -22.40 38.60
N GLY A 14 6.06 -21.69 37.71
CA GLY A 14 5.33 -20.45 38.09
C GLY A 14 6.22 -19.23 38.37
N LYS A 15 7.53 -19.33 38.19
CA LYS A 15 8.48 -18.22 38.36
C LYS A 15 8.61 -17.38 37.09
N VAL A 16 8.81 -16.09 37.25
CA VAL A 16 8.96 -15.14 36.14
C VAL A 16 10.46 -14.97 35.82
N ALA A 17 10.85 -15.28 34.58
CA ALA A 17 12.21 -15.00 34.11
C ALA A 17 12.49 -13.50 34.20
N LEU A 18 13.70 -13.10 34.61
CA LEU A 18 14.08 -11.70 34.80
C LEU A 18 15.57 -11.52 34.47
N ARG A 19 15.90 -10.63 33.55
CA ARG A 19 17.28 -10.27 33.25
C ARG A 19 17.70 -9.03 34.04
N VAL A 20 18.67 -9.22 34.91
CA VAL A 20 19.11 -8.20 35.88
C VAL A 20 20.57 -7.82 35.63
N LEU A 21 20.83 -6.56 35.36
CA LEU A 21 22.18 -6.03 35.40
C LEU A 21 22.45 -5.49 36.80
N VAL A 22 23.48 -6.00 37.48
CA VAL A 22 23.84 -5.59 38.82
C VAL A 22 25.16 -4.78 38.78
N VAL A 23 25.08 -3.50 39.11
CA VAL A 23 26.24 -2.60 39.22
C VAL A 23 26.66 -2.58 40.66
N GLU A 24 27.63 -3.41 41.03
CA GLU A 24 28.02 -3.70 42.41
C GLU A 24 29.46 -4.22 42.47
N ASP A 25 30.32 -3.74 43.32
CA ASP A 25 31.67 -4.22 43.51
C ASP A 25 31.75 -5.45 44.43
N SER A 26 30.78 -5.60 45.35
CA SER A 26 30.69 -6.76 46.25
C SER A 26 29.92 -7.91 45.59
N GLU A 27 30.63 -9.02 45.30
CA GLU A 27 29.99 -10.25 44.83
C GLU A 27 28.94 -10.79 45.82
N PHE A 28 29.20 -10.62 47.12
CA PHE A 28 28.28 -11.04 48.16
C PHE A 28 26.95 -10.25 48.09
N ASP A 29 27.04 -8.94 47.97
CA ASP A 29 25.85 -8.07 47.90
C ASP A 29 25.06 -8.33 46.61
N ALA A 30 25.74 -8.50 45.47
CA ALA A 30 25.08 -8.87 44.22
C ALA A 30 24.32 -10.20 44.33
N ARG A 31 24.93 -11.23 44.89
CA ARG A 31 24.30 -12.54 45.12
C ARG A 31 23.14 -12.46 46.11
N MET A 32 23.23 -11.61 47.12
CA MET A 32 22.16 -11.37 48.08
C MET A 32 20.93 -10.73 47.38
N LEU A 33 21.12 -9.70 46.56
CA LEU A 33 20.04 -9.06 45.81
C LEU A 33 19.35 -10.07 44.88
N VAL A 34 20.12 -10.84 44.13
CA VAL A 34 19.63 -11.90 43.24
C VAL A 34 18.88 -13.00 44.01
N GLY A 35 19.38 -13.37 45.22
CA GLY A 35 18.72 -14.32 46.12
C GLY A 35 17.34 -13.83 46.59
N LEU A 36 17.20 -12.56 46.89
CA LEU A 36 15.92 -11.94 47.24
C LEU A 36 14.91 -11.93 46.09
N LEU A 37 15.38 -11.66 44.86
CA LEU A 37 14.53 -11.74 43.67
C LEU A 37 14.04 -13.18 43.44
N ARG A 38 14.92 -14.19 43.63
CA ARG A 38 14.52 -15.61 43.56
C ARG A 38 13.49 -16.00 44.59
N ALA A 39 13.65 -15.51 45.83
CA ALA A 39 12.70 -15.74 46.89
C ALA A 39 11.36 -15.04 46.61
N GLY A 40 11.38 -13.94 45.88
CA GLY A 40 10.19 -13.17 45.47
C GLY A 40 9.47 -13.72 44.22
N GLY A 41 9.85 -14.91 43.72
CA GLY A 41 9.13 -15.53 42.60
C GLY A 41 9.74 -15.24 41.21
N PHE A 42 10.89 -14.58 41.14
CA PHE A 42 11.61 -14.41 39.89
C PHE A 42 12.62 -15.56 39.63
N GLU A 43 12.99 -15.74 38.36
CA GLU A 43 14.12 -16.56 37.96
C GLU A 43 15.17 -15.65 37.30
N PRO A 44 16.03 -14.97 38.12
CA PRO A 44 16.94 -13.96 37.60
C PRO A 44 18.12 -14.59 36.88
N GLU A 45 18.30 -14.19 35.63
CA GLU A 45 19.55 -14.27 34.87
C GLU A 45 20.28 -12.94 35.07
N PHE A 46 21.49 -12.94 35.62
CA PHE A 46 22.14 -11.70 35.99
C PHE A 46 23.59 -11.63 35.54
N GLU A 47 24.03 -10.42 35.28
CA GLU A 47 25.45 -10.09 35.09
C GLU A 47 25.83 -9.01 36.13
N ARG A 48 27.01 -9.16 36.72
CA ARG A 48 27.57 -8.18 37.65
C ARG A 48 28.66 -7.36 36.95
N VAL A 49 28.58 -6.07 37.06
CA VAL A 49 29.58 -5.13 36.55
C VAL A 49 30.00 -4.17 37.65
N GLU A 50 31.28 -3.78 37.68
CA GLU A 50 31.83 -2.87 38.69
C GLU A 50 32.49 -1.65 38.07
N THR A 51 32.53 -1.55 36.73
CA THR A 51 33.13 -0.45 36.00
C THR A 51 32.23 0.10 34.92
N GLU A 52 32.44 1.35 34.54
CA GLU A 52 31.72 2.00 33.42
C GLU A 52 31.87 1.21 32.13
N GLY A 53 33.12 0.76 31.81
CA GLY A 53 33.39 -0.04 30.59
C GLY A 53 32.65 -1.36 30.57
N GLY A 54 32.57 -2.06 31.73
CA GLY A 54 31.80 -3.29 31.89
C GLY A 54 30.31 -3.04 31.66
N MET A 55 29.73 -1.98 32.26
CA MET A 55 28.33 -1.64 32.07
C MET A 55 27.99 -1.31 30.60
N ARG A 56 28.84 -0.53 29.91
CA ARG A 56 28.63 -0.21 28.50
C ARG A 56 28.66 -1.47 27.63
N THR A 57 29.56 -2.40 27.94
CA THR A 57 29.63 -3.67 27.24
C THR A 57 28.40 -4.52 27.48
N ALA A 58 27.97 -4.67 28.72
CA ALA A 58 26.78 -5.44 29.09
C ALA A 58 25.49 -4.86 28.46
N LEU A 59 25.34 -3.53 28.44
CA LEU A 59 24.20 -2.87 27.80
C LEU A 59 24.15 -3.11 26.28
N GLY A 60 25.29 -3.32 25.62
CA GLY A 60 25.36 -3.61 24.20
C GLY A 60 25.17 -5.09 23.83
N GLN A 61 25.37 -6.00 24.78
CA GLN A 61 25.39 -7.45 24.51
C GLN A 61 24.07 -8.18 24.82
N ALA A 62 23.27 -7.65 25.76
CA ALA A 62 22.04 -8.29 26.19
C ALA A 62 20.91 -7.28 26.44
N GLN A 63 19.67 -7.79 26.42
CA GLN A 63 18.51 -7.00 26.79
C GLN A 63 18.25 -7.19 28.29
N TRP A 64 18.46 -6.14 29.04
CA TRP A 64 18.22 -6.10 30.50
C TRP A 64 16.81 -5.56 30.78
N GLU A 65 16.16 -6.11 31.81
CA GLU A 65 14.81 -5.71 32.21
C GLU A 65 14.85 -4.80 33.43
N VAL A 66 15.88 -4.88 34.27
CA VAL A 66 16.11 -4.01 35.42
C VAL A 66 17.60 -3.88 35.71
N ILE A 67 18.01 -2.70 36.16
CA ILE A 67 19.37 -2.43 36.67
C ILE A 67 19.25 -2.18 38.15
N LEU A 68 20.04 -2.92 38.95
CA LEU A 68 20.24 -2.69 40.37
C LEU A 68 21.64 -2.11 40.57
N ALA A 69 21.76 -0.91 41.08
CA ALA A 69 23.06 -0.23 41.24
C ALA A 69 23.35 0.12 42.67
N ASP A 70 24.50 -0.29 43.18
CA ASP A 70 24.99 0.30 44.45
C ASP A 70 25.36 1.76 44.19
N TYR A 71 25.07 2.59 45.22
CA TYR A 71 25.35 4.00 45.11
C TYR A 71 26.85 4.32 45.14
N ASN A 72 27.62 3.63 46.01
CA ASN A 72 29.02 3.88 46.26
C ASN A 72 29.88 2.71 45.79
N LEU A 73 30.35 2.80 44.55
CA LEU A 73 31.46 1.92 44.09
C LEU A 73 32.78 2.73 44.12
N PRO A 74 33.92 2.08 44.28
CA PRO A 74 35.20 2.77 44.36
C PRO A 74 35.57 3.65 43.17
N ASP A 75 35.31 3.15 41.95
CA ASP A 75 35.69 3.79 40.69
C ASP A 75 34.48 4.17 39.81
N PHE A 76 33.26 3.81 40.23
CA PHE A 76 32.05 3.97 39.41
C PHE A 76 30.79 4.16 40.27
N SER A 77 30.21 5.34 40.28
CA SER A 77 29.05 5.65 41.13
C SER A 77 27.71 5.42 40.42
N ALA A 78 26.62 5.18 41.19
CA ALA A 78 25.27 5.06 40.63
C ALA A 78 24.83 6.28 39.80
N PRO A 79 25.11 7.53 40.16
CA PRO A 79 24.84 8.66 39.28
C PRO A 79 25.51 8.55 37.91
N ARG A 80 26.78 8.13 37.89
CA ARG A 80 27.50 7.92 36.63
C ARG A 80 26.94 6.73 35.83
N ALA A 81 26.54 5.66 36.51
CA ALA A 81 25.88 4.51 35.88
C ALA A 81 24.52 4.93 35.26
N LEU A 82 23.78 5.79 35.92
CA LEU A 82 22.52 6.34 35.38
C LEU A 82 22.76 7.23 34.13
N GLU A 83 23.82 8.05 34.15
CA GLU A 83 24.22 8.81 32.95
C GLU A 83 24.56 7.89 31.79
N VAL A 84 25.31 6.78 32.00
CA VAL A 84 25.63 5.79 31.00
C VAL A 84 24.39 5.13 30.42
N LEU A 85 23.38 4.82 31.26
CA LEU A 85 22.10 4.32 30.81
C LEU A 85 21.36 5.37 29.94
N GLN A 86 21.34 6.62 30.36
CA GLN A 86 20.71 7.70 29.57
C GLN A 86 21.40 7.92 28.21
N GLU A 87 22.75 7.88 28.18
CA GLU A 87 23.52 7.97 26.95
C GLU A 87 23.19 6.82 25.98
N SER A 88 22.87 5.63 26.50
CA SER A 88 22.48 4.47 25.70
C SER A 88 21.07 4.56 25.08
N GLN A 89 20.24 5.51 25.54
CA GLN A 89 18.84 5.68 25.16
C GLN A 89 17.94 4.47 25.43
N LEU A 90 18.38 3.53 26.27
CA LEU A 90 17.58 2.39 26.70
C LEU A 90 16.65 2.80 27.84
N ASP A 91 15.39 2.34 27.79
CA ASP A 91 14.40 2.56 28.84
C ASP A 91 14.36 1.35 29.76
N ILE A 92 15.36 1.22 30.59
CA ILE A 92 15.49 0.12 31.56
C ILE A 92 15.28 0.69 32.97
N PRO A 93 14.39 0.12 33.77
CA PRO A 93 14.26 0.49 35.19
C PRO A 93 15.60 0.49 35.92
N PHE A 94 15.94 1.59 36.55
CA PHE A 94 17.20 1.77 37.27
C PHE A 94 16.88 2.02 38.76
N ILE A 95 17.20 1.04 39.58
CA ILE A 95 16.94 1.05 41.02
C ILE A 95 18.27 1.17 41.77
N ILE A 96 18.39 2.17 42.62
CA ILE A 96 19.59 2.36 43.44
C ILE A 96 19.41 1.61 44.75
N VAL A 97 20.44 0.84 45.14
CA VAL A 97 20.48 0.12 46.42
C VAL A 97 21.69 0.62 47.20
N SER A 98 21.49 1.19 48.38
CA SER A 98 22.59 1.81 49.14
C SER A 98 22.62 1.44 50.60
N GLY A 99 23.82 1.39 51.20
CA GLY A 99 24.02 1.05 52.60
C GLY A 99 23.76 2.19 53.59
N GLY A 100 23.71 3.45 53.12
CA GLY A 100 23.44 4.59 53.96
C GLY A 100 23.83 5.90 53.29
N ILE A 101 22.85 6.57 52.70
CA ILE A 101 22.98 7.91 52.16
C ILE A 101 21.86 8.77 52.78
N GLY A 102 22.12 10.07 52.97
CA GLY A 102 21.11 11.01 53.49
C GLY A 102 19.93 11.14 52.50
N GLU A 103 18.77 11.56 53.04
CA GLU A 103 17.53 11.79 52.25
C GLU A 103 17.77 12.74 51.07
N ASP A 104 18.62 13.75 51.22
CA ASP A 104 18.94 14.70 50.13
C ASP A 104 19.55 14.03 48.90
N THR A 105 20.40 13.03 49.12
CA THR A 105 21.07 12.29 48.03
C THR A 105 20.09 11.34 47.31
N ALA A 106 19.21 10.69 48.05
CA ALA A 106 18.14 9.87 47.49
C ALA A 106 17.21 10.74 46.62
N VAL A 107 16.82 11.91 47.08
CA VAL A 107 16.00 12.87 46.30
C VAL A 107 16.73 13.36 45.05
N ALA A 108 18.04 13.63 45.16
CA ALA A 108 18.85 14.02 43.99
C ALA A 108 18.92 12.91 42.93
N ALA A 109 19.12 11.66 43.34
CA ALA A 109 19.14 10.50 42.42
C ALA A 109 17.81 10.30 41.69
N MET A 110 16.69 10.43 42.42
CA MET A 110 15.36 10.36 41.81
C MET A 110 15.12 11.50 40.81
N LYS A 111 15.54 12.72 41.13
CA LYS A 111 15.46 13.88 40.22
C LYS A 111 16.34 13.71 38.98
N SER A 112 17.43 12.95 39.07
CA SER A 112 18.33 12.66 37.98
C SER A 112 17.81 11.53 37.07
N GLY A 113 16.69 10.88 37.43
CA GLY A 113 16.01 9.89 36.59
C GLY A 113 16.13 8.45 37.09
N ALA A 114 16.65 8.20 38.32
CA ALA A 114 16.50 6.89 38.94
C ALA A 114 15.02 6.58 39.17
N HIS A 115 14.63 5.31 38.98
CA HIS A 115 13.23 4.90 39.08
C HIS A 115 12.82 4.59 40.52
N ASP A 116 13.74 4.05 41.34
CA ASP A 116 13.53 3.87 42.76
C ASP A 116 14.87 3.89 43.52
N TYR A 117 14.75 4.04 44.84
CA TYR A 117 15.87 4.02 45.79
C TYR A 117 15.53 3.13 46.98
N LEU A 118 16.46 2.22 47.33
CA LEU A 118 16.30 1.25 48.41
C LEU A 118 17.51 1.29 49.36
N MET A 119 17.25 1.18 50.66
CA MET A 119 18.31 1.01 51.64
C MET A 119 18.67 -0.46 51.83
N LYS A 120 19.99 -0.83 51.80
CA LYS A 120 20.46 -2.19 52.10
C LYS A 120 19.95 -2.74 53.44
N GLY A 121 19.62 -1.85 54.40
CA GLY A 121 18.99 -2.22 55.67
C GLY A 121 17.48 -2.57 55.58
N ASN A 122 16.82 -2.32 54.46
CA ASN A 122 15.39 -2.60 54.27
C ASN A 122 15.10 -3.14 52.87
N LEU A 123 15.70 -4.27 52.53
CA LEU A 123 15.54 -4.94 51.23
C LEU A 123 14.22 -5.73 51.08
N ALA A 124 13.35 -5.73 52.11
CA ALA A 124 11.99 -6.27 51.96
C ALA A 124 11.16 -5.56 50.85
N ARG A 125 11.54 -4.32 50.51
CA ARG A 125 10.90 -3.56 49.41
C ARG A 125 11.45 -3.84 48.02
N LEU A 126 12.53 -4.64 47.87
CA LEU A 126 13.19 -4.86 46.59
C LEU A 126 12.24 -5.50 45.57
N VAL A 127 11.60 -6.59 45.93
CA VAL A 127 10.68 -7.30 45.03
C VAL A 127 9.49 -6.43 44.63
N PRO A 128 8.74 -5.80 45.57
CA PRO A 128 7.67 -4.87 45.19
C PRO A 128 8.13 -3.68 44.32
N ALA A 129 9.33 -3.16 44.53
CA ALA A 129 9.90 -2.06 43.74
C ALA A 129 10.19 -2.54 42.32
N VAL A 130 10.85 -3.68 42.16
CA VAL A 130 11.14 -4.27 40.84
C VAL A 130 9.84 -4.56 40.09
N GLU A 131 8.85 -5.19 40.72
CA GLU A 131 7.56 -5.44 40.07
C GLU A 131 6.84 -4.19 39.61
N ARG A 132 6.87 -3.14 40.42
CA ARG A 132 6.27 -1.86 40.04
C ARG A 132 6.96 -1.26 38.84
N GLU A 133 8.29 -1.18 38.87
CA GLU A 133 9.08 -0.54 37.81
C GLU A 133 9.01 -1.34 36.50
N LEU A 134 8.97 -2.67 36.57
CA LEU A 134 8.74 -3.52 35.38
C LEU A 134 7.37 -3.25 34.74
N ARG A 135 6.30 -3.14 35.56
CA ARG A 135 4.96 -2.80 35.07
C ARG A 135 4.94 -1.41 34.40
N GLU A 136 5.56 -0.42 35.03
CA GLU A 136 5.64 0.93 34.48
C GLU A 136 6.46 0.99 33.19
N ALA A 137 7.59 0.28 33.11
CA ALA A 137 8.39 0.16 31.89
C ALA A 137 7.59 -0.51 30.77
N ALA A 138 6.84 -1.58 31.05
CA ALA A 138 5.99 -2.23 30.09
C ALA A 138 4.91 -1.29 29.53
N VAL A 139 4.26 -0.50 30.37
CA VAL A 139 3.27 0.52 29.95
C VAL A 139 3.92 1.59 29.07
N ARG A 140 5.10 2.11 29.47
CA ARG A 140 5.84 3.09 28.65
C ARG A 140 6.23 2.52 27.29
N SER A 141 6.73 1.28 27.25
CA SER A 141 7.13 0.60 26.01
C SER A 141 5.92 0.37 25.08
N SER A 142 4.81 -0.14 25.62
CA SER A 142 3.57 -0.34 24.87
C SER A 142 3.05 0.96 24.26
N ARG A 143 3.03 2.04 25.04
CA ARG A 143 2.61 3.35 24.54
C ARG A 143 3.51 3.87 23.41
N ARG A 144 4.82 3.74 23.55
CA ARG A 144 5.79 4.12 22.51
C ARG A 144 5.57 3.32 21.22
N GLN A 145 5.34 2.00 21.36
CA GLN A 145 5.09 1.13 20.21
C GLN A 145 3.79 1.52 19.50
N THR A 146 2.70 1.71 20.23
CA THR A 146 1.41 2.15 19.66
C THR A 146 1.55 3.46 18.88
N VAL A 147 2.29 4.45 19.41
CA VAL A 147 2.53 5.71 18.70
C VAL A 147 3.37 5.53 17.44
N LYS A 148 4.39 4.65 17.48
CA LYS A 148 5.19 4.31 16.30
C LYS A 148 4.35 3.63 15.23
N ASP A 149 3.54 2.66 15.62
CA ASP A 149 2.69 1.89 14.70
C ASP A 149 1.62 2.79 14.06
N LEU A 150 1.02 3.69 14.83
CA LEU A 150 0.07 4.68 14.33
C LEU A 150 0.73 5.58 13.28
N ARG A 151 1.89 6.15 13.60
CA ARG A 151 2.64 7.00 12.66
C ARG A 151 3.04 6.25 11.38
N ALA A 152 3.50 5.01 11.52
CA ALA A 152 3.86 4.18 10.38
C ALA A 152 2.63 3.87 9.50
N SER A 153 1.46 3.64 10.13
CA SER A 153 0.20 3.42 9.42
C SER A 153 -0.26 4.69 8.69
N GLU A 154 -0.22 5.85 9.35
CA GLU A 154 -0.59 7.14 8.72
C GLU A 154 0.30 7.47 7.52
N LEU A 155 1.63 7.31 7.66
CA LEU A 155 2.58 7.54 6.57
C LEU A 155 2.33 6.58 5.39
N ARG A 156 2.03 5.32 5.69
CA ARG A 156 1.71 4.33 4.66
C ARG A 156 0.43 4.69 3.90
N HIS A 157 -0.64 5.03 4.61
CA HIS A 157 -1.91 5.43 3.98
C HIS A 157 -1.73 6.69 3.13
N ARG A 158 -1.03 7.70 3.66
CA ARG A 158 -0.72 8.92 2.91
C ARG A 158 0.06 8.61 1.64
N SER A 159 1.14 7.82 1.74
CA SER A 159 1.96 7.45 0.59
C SER A 159 1.16 6.66 -0.46
N LEU A 160 0.23 5.79 -0.06
CA LEU A 160 -0.64 5.07 -1.00
C LEU A 160 -1.56 6.03 -1.76
N ILE A 161 -2.16 7.00 -1.07
CA ILE A 161 -3.04 8.00 -1.70
C ILE A 161 -2.25 8.93 -2.63
N GLU A 162 -1.07 9.38 -2.21
CA GLU A 162 -0.21 10.29 -3.01
C GLU A 162 0.32 9.63 -4.29
N ASN A 163 0.54 8.32 -4.29
CA ASN A 163 1.08 7.58 -5.43
C ASN A 163 0.02 6.89 -6.29
N THR A 164 -1.27 7.06 -6.01
CA THR A 164 -2.32 6.59 -6.93
C THR A 164 -2.34 7.41 -8.21
N SER A 165 -2.67 6.76 -9.33
CA SER A 165 -2.93 7.44 -10.60
C SER A 165 -4.32 8.05 -10.67
N ASP A 166 -5.26 7.52 -9.89
CA ASP A 166 -6.64 7.99 -9.84
C ASP A 166 -6.76 9.19 -8.91
N ILE A 167 -7.64 10.13 -9.24
CA ILE A 167 -7.97 11.24 -8.34
C ILE A 167 -8.87 10.72 -7.24
N ILE A 168 -8.42 10.84 -6.00
CA ILE A 168 -9.23 10.58 -4.82
C ILE A 168 -9.66 11.94 -4.26
N ALA A 169 -10.95 12.15 -4.09
CA ALA A 169 -11.47 13.37 -3.48
C ALA A 169 -12.54 13.05 -2.42
N VAL A 170 -12.68 13.94 -1.45
CA VAL A 170 -13.76 13.94 -0.48
C VAL A 170 -14.54 15.22 -0.68
N LEU A 171 -15.83 15.08 -0.94
CA LEU A 171 -16.75 16.21 -1.14
C LEU A 171 -17.72 16.33 0.03
N ASP A 172 -18.15 17.54 0.34
CA ASP A 172 -19.27 17.77 1.23
C ASP A 172 -20.62 17.45 0.54
N CYS A 173 -21.73 17.60 1.27
CA CYS A 173 -23.07 17.36 0.73
C CYS A 173 -23.49 18.34 -0.38
N LYS A 174 -22.73 19.41 -0.62
CA LYS A 174 -22.95 20.39 -1.70
C LYS A 174 -22.05 20.16 -2.91
N GLY A 175 -21.11 19.20 -2.81
CA GLY A 175 -20.12 18.94 -3.86
C GLY A 175 -18.87 19.81 -3.77
N MET A 176 -18.63 20.48 -2.62
CA MET A 176 -17.41 21.24 -2.38
C MET A 176 -16.28 20.28 -1.97
N ILE A 177 -15.11 20.50 -2.52
CA ILE A 177 -13.93 19.65 -2.29
C ILE A 177 -13.34 19.94 -0.91
N GLN A 178 -13.40 18.97 0.00
CA GLN A 178 -12.74 19.03 1.32
C GLN A 178 -11.33 18.46 1.28
N PHE A 179 -11.09 17.49 0.42
CA PHE A 179 -9.81 16.86 0.20
C PHE A 179 -9.70 16.41 -1.26
N VAL A 180 -8.50 16.51 -1.82
CA VAL A 180 -8.18 15.91 -3.12
C VAL A 180 -6.73 15.42 -3.11
N SER A 181 -6.48 14.23 -3.70
CA SER A 181 -5.15 13.67 -3.83
C SER A 181 -4.30 14.45 -4.84
N PRO A 182 -2.95 14.45 -4.72
CA PRO A 182 -2.04 15.11 -5.68
C PRO A 182 -2.16 14.58 -7.13
N ALA A 183 -2.86 13.48 -7.35
CA ALA A 183 -3.17 13.00 -8.69
C ALA A 183 -3.93 14.03 -9.55
N CYS A 184 -4.70 14.95 -8.92
CA CYS A 184 -5.38 16.03 -9.63
C CYS A 184 -4.41 16.91 -10.44
N GLU A 185 -3.22 17.15 -9.95
CA GLU A 185 -2.20 17.95 -10.64
C GLU A 185 -1.71 17.25 -11.91
N ARG A 186 -1.54 15.93 -11.87
CA ARG A 186 -1.14 15.13 -13.03
C ARG A 186 -2.24 15.00 -14.09
N VAL A 187 -3.49 14.88 -13.62
CA VAL A 187 -4.64 14.56 -14.49
C VAL A 187 -5.33 15.82 -14.98
N LEU A 188 -5.56 16.81 -14.10
CA LEU A 188 -6.27 18.04 -14.42
C LEU A 188 -5.36 19.26 -14.56
N GLY A 189 -4.08 19.16 -14.15
CA GLY A 189 -3.13 20.27 -14.20
C GLY A 189 -3.38 21.35 -13.14
N ALA A 190 -4.22 21.07 -12.13
CA ALA A 190 -4.51 22.01 -11.04
C ALA A 190 -3.97 21.45 -9.72
N SER A 191 -3.30 22.29 -8.91
CA SER A 191 -2.80 21.85 -7.61
C SER A 191 -3.94 21.54 -6.62
N ALA A 192 -3.66 20.62 -5.70
CA ALA A 192 -4.65 20.23 -4.69
C ALA A 192 -5.12 21.43 -3.86
N GLU A 193 -4.21 22.34 -3.49
CA GLU A 193 -4.50 23.53 -2.71
C GLU A 193 -5.45 24.50 -3.44
N ALA A 194 -5.32 24.58 -4.77
CA ALA A 194 -6.20 25.45 -5.59
C ALA A 194 -7.61 24.87 -5.73
N LEU A 195 -7.77 23.57 -5.56
CA LEU A 195 -9.06 22.87 -5.70
C LEU A 195 -9.84 22.73 -4.38
N ILE A 196 -9.17 22.77 -3.23
CA ILE A 196 -9.86 22.74 -1.93
C ILE A 196 -10.83 23.92 -1.83
N ASP A 197 -11.98 23.70 -1.24
CA ASP A 197 -13.11 24.63 -1.11
C ASP A 197 -13.70 25.11 -2.45
N SER A 198 -13.35 24.47 -3.58
CA SER A 198 -13.98 24.72 -4.87
C SER A 198 -15.09 23.68 -5.15
N ASP A 199 -15.96 24.01 -6.09
CA ASP A 199 -17.04 23.12 -6.56
C ASP A 199 -16.47 22.08 -7.53
N TRP A 200 -16.55 20.79 -7.17
CA TRP A 200 -16.12 19.68 -8.02
C TRP A 200 -16.77 19.73 -9.41
N PHE A 201 -18.03 20.09 -9.49
CA PHE A 201 -18.78 20.11 -10.75
C PHE A 201 -18.38 21.30 -11.64
N ALA A 202 -17.74 22.33 -11.09
CA ALA A 202 -17.19 23.41 -11.91
C ALA A 202 -16.05 22.95 -12.81
N LEU A 203 -15.37 21.85 -12.46
CA LEU A 203 -14.30 21.22 -13.25
C LEU A 203 -14.86 20.40 -14.42
N ALA A 204 -16.15 20.03 -14.37
CA ALA A 204 -16.80 19.27 -15.43
C ALA A 204 -17.06 20.13 -16.66
N HIS A 205 -17.03 19.50 -17.84
CA HIS A 205 -17.45 20.15 -19.09
C HIS A 205 -18.89 20.67 -18.97
N GLY A 206 -19.16 21.84 -19.57
CA GLY A 206 -20.44 22.52 -19.39
C GLY A 206 -21.69 21.68 -19.66
N GLU A 207 -21.64 20.83 -20.69
CA GLU A 207 -22.76 19.95 -21.04
C GLU A 207 -23.00 18.81 -20.04
N ASP A 208 -21.97 18.37 -19.31
CA ASP A 208 -22.05 17.25 -18.37
C ASP A 208 -22.35 17.72 -16.92
N ARG A 209 -22.11 19.00 -16.63
CA ARG A 209 -22.15 19.58 -15.27
C ARG A 209 -23.48 19.35 -14.56
N ASP A 210 -24.57 19.70 -15.18
CA ASP A 210 -25.91 19.60 -14.58
C ASP A 210 -26.31 18.13 -14.35
N ARG A 211 -25.98 17.28 -15.30
CA ARG A 211 -26.20 15.83 -15.19
C ARG A 211 -25.40 15.22 -14.04
N LEU A 212 -24.11 15.51 -13.97
CA LEU A 212 -23.23 14.99 -12.91
C LEU A 212 -23.69 15.45 -11.52
N ARG A 213 -24.13 16.70 -11.40
CA ARG A 213 -24.68 17.24 -10.15
C ARG A 213 -25.99 16.55 -9.76
N ALA A 214 -26.91 16.35 -10.69
CA ALA A 214 -28.17 15.66 -10.42
C ALA A 214 -27.95 14.20 -9.99
N GLU A 215 -27.03 13.49 -10.65
CA GLU A 215 -26.67 12.11 -10.28
C GLU A 215 -26.01 12.05 -8.87
N PHE A 216 -25.18 13.02 -8.53
CA PHE A 216 -24.61 13.17 -7.19
C PHE A 216 -25.68 13.42 -6.12
N GLU A 217 -26.58 14.36 -6.35
CA GLU A 217 -27.69 14.67 -5.43
C GLU A 217 -28.61 13.47 -5.21
N GLN A 218 -28.89 12.70 -6.25
CA GLN A 218 -29.66 11.46 -6.15
C GLN A 218 -28.93 10.43 -5.28
N ALA A 219 -27.60 10.35 -5.39
CA ALA A 219 -26.79 9.42 -4.63
C ALA A 219 -26.69 9.77 -3.14
N LEU A 220 -26.82 11.05 -2.76
CA LEU A 220 -26.86 11.47 -1.36
C LEU A 220 -28.03 10.83 -0.58
N GLY A 221 -29.13 10.50 -1.25
CA GLY A 221 -30.26 9.80 -0.64
C GLY A 221 -30.02 8.34 -0.29
N HIS A 222 -28.84 7.77 -0.60
CA HIS A 222 -28.55 6.35 -0.42
C HIS A 222 -27.23 6.17 0.34
N GLU A 223 -27.29 6.07 1.66
CA GLU A 223 -26.11 5.83 2.51
C GLU A 223 -25.43 4.50 2.16
N GLY A 224 -24.08 4.52 2.12
CA GLY A 224 -23.24 3.35 1.91
C GLY A 224 -23.29 2.74 0.51
N LYS A 225 -24.08 3.26 -0.41
CA LYS A 225 -24.09 2.80 -1.80
C LYS A 225 -22.96 3.44 -2.61
N GLN A 226 -22.30 2.60 -3.40
CA GLN A 226 -21.43 3.05 -4.48
C GLN A 226 -22.27 3.32 -5.73
N PHE A 227 -21.95 4.39 -6.41
CA PHE A 227 -22.50 4.71 -7.74
C PHE A 227 -21.36 5.06 -8.68
N ALA A 228 -21.53 4.69 -9.96
CA ALA A 228 -20.54 4.93 -11.00
C ALA A 228 -21.11 5.92 -12.01
N ILE A 229 -20.34 6.95 -12.33
CA ILE A 229 -20.70 8.03 -13.23
C ILE A 229 -19.55 8.25 -14.21
N LYS A 230 -19.85 8.53 -15.48
CA LYS A 230 -18.83 8.99 -16.44
C LYS A 230 -19.11 10.44 -16.83
N GLY A 231 -18.06 11.25 -16.90
CA GLY A 231 -18.17 12.64 -17.30
C GLY A 231 -16.91 13.19 -17.91
N ARG A 232 -17.04 14.24 -18.70
CA ARG A 232 -15.93 14.99 -19.26
C ARG A 232 -15.54 16.11 -18.30
N PHE A 233 -14.25 16.31 -18.12
CA PHE A 233 -13.66 17.33 -17.26
C PHE A 233 -12.67 18.14 -18.06
N ALA A 234 -12.59 19.42 -17.78
CA ALA A 234 -11.62 20.33 -18.41
C ALA A 234 -10.32 20.32 -17.62
N ALA A 235 -9.21 20.00 -18.27
CA ALA A 235 -7.89 20.17 -17.71
C ALA A 235 -7.37 21.60 -17.92
N ALA A 236 -6.38 22.03 -17.10
CA ALA A 236 -5.81 23.37 -17.16
C ALA A 236 -5.11 23.69 -18.49
N ASP A 237 -4.66 22.66 -19.22
CA ASP A 237 -4.09 22.78 -20.57
C ASP A 237 -5.13 22.95 -21.67
N GLY A 238 -6.43 23.02 -21.32
CA GLY A 238 -7.55 23.11 -22.25
C GLY A 238 -7.96 21.79 -22.87
N SER A 239 -7.32 20.67 -22.53
CA SER A 239 -7.72 19.35 -23.01
C SER A 239 -8.93 18.82 -22.24
N GLU A 240 -9.75 17.99 -22.91
CA GLU A 240 -10.80 17.24 -22.24
C GLU A 240 -10.26 15.90 -21.71
N ARG A 241 -10.68 15.57 -20.48
CA ARG A 241 -10.45 14.28 -19.84
C ARG A 241 -11.78 13.58 -19.61
N VAL A 242 -11.87 12.33 -20.02
CA VAL A 242 -13.05 11.50 -19.71
C VAL A 242 -12.76 10.73 -18.44
N MET A 243 -13.53 11.01 -17.39
CA MET A 243 -13.39 10.37 -16.09
C MET A 243 -14.42 9.27 -15.90
N ASP A 244 -13.96 8.11 -15.42
CA ASP A 244 -14.80 7.07 -14.83
C ASP A 244 -14.77 7.26 -13.31
N ILE A 245 -15.90 7.68 -12.75
CA ILE A 245 -16.00 8.14 -11.37
C ILE A 245 -16.78 7.11 -10.58
N THR A 246 -16.20 6.63 -9.50
CA THR A 246 -16.89 5.86 -8.47
C THR A 246 -17.01 6.72 -7.23
N ALA A 247 -18.22 6.90 -6.71
CA ALA A 247 -18.46 7.67 -5.52
C ALA A 247 -19.15 6.83 -4.45
N SER A 248 -18.81 7.08 -3.18
CA SER A 248 -19.35 6.41 -1.99
C SER A 248 -19.84 7.44 -1.00
N ASN A 249 -21.11 7.37 -0.65
CA ASN A 249 -21.69 8.26 0.36
C ASN A 249 -21.32 7.80 1.77
N LEU A 250 -20.41 8.54 2.42
CA LEU A 250 -19.91 8.32 3.78
C LEU A 250 -20.19 9.55 4.67
N LEU A 251 -21.29 10.27 4.43
CA LEU A 251 -21.68 11.45 5.22
C LEU A 251 -22.01 11.11 6.68
N ALA A 252 -22.45 9.87 6.96
CA ALA A 252 -22.74 9.39 8.30
C ALA A 252 -21.49 8.81 9.02
N ASP A 253 -20.36 8.64 8.33
CA ASP A 253 -19.11 8.17 8.91
C ASP A 253 -18.44 9.34 9.64
N GLU A 254 -18.21 9.21 10.96
CA GLU A 254 -17.64 10.29 11.78
C GLU A 254 -16.21 10.69 11.37
N ALA A 255 -15.45 9.77 10.75
CA ALA A 255 -14.06 10.03 10.38
C ALA A 255 -13.93 10.73 9.01
N ILE A 256 -14.90 10.53 8.11
CA ILE A 256 -14.85 11.05 6.74
C ILE A 256 -15.84 12.20 6.57
N ALA A 257 -17.09 12.05 7.07
CA ALA A 257 -18.18 13.01 7.01
C ALA A 257 -18.39 13.65 5.61
N GLY A 258 -18.25 12.84 4.55
CA GLY A 258 -18.25 13.30 3.18
C GLY A 258 -18.56 12.21 2.16
N VAL A 259 -18.61 12.60 0.89
CA VAL A 259 -18.70 11.68 -0.24
C VAL A 259 -17.31 11.45 -0.80
N VAL A 260 -16.83 10.20 -0.72
CA VAL A 260 -15.53 9.81 -1.29
C VAL A 260 -15.70 9.54 -2.77
N ILE A 261 -14.90 10.21 -3.58
CA ILE A 261 -14.83 10.05 -5.02
C ILE A 261 -13.50 9.41 -5.39
N ASN A 262 -13.55 8.43 -6.29
CA ASN A 262 -12.41 7.91 -7.03
C ASN A 262 -12.68 8.17 -8.52
N ALA A 263 -11.89 9.05 -9.13
CA ALA A 263 -12.03 9.43 -10.53
C ALA A 263 -10.79 8.99 -11.32
N ARG A 264 -11.00 8.06 -12.25
CA ARG A 264 -10.00 7.51 -13.16
C ARG A 264 -10.08 8.15 -14.51
N ASP A 265 -8.96 8.67 -15.00
CA ASP A 265 -8.86 9.11 -16.39
C ASP A 265 -8.84 7.89 -17.32
N ILE A 266 -9.85 7.81 -18.18
CA ILE A 266 -9.98 6.76 -19.20
C ILE A 266 -9.83 7.29 -20.63
N THR A 267 -9.33 8.51 -20.79
CA THR A 267 -9.26 9.21 -22.07
C THR A 267 -8.43 8.44 -23.10
N GLU A 268 -7.22 8.05 -22.74
CA GLU A 268 -6.34 7.27 -23.63
C GLU A 268 -6.93 5.90 -23.97
N ARG A 269 -7.49 5.23 -22.98
CA ARG A 269 -8.16 3.93 -23.19
C ARG A 269 -9.31 4.03 -24.19
N LEU A 270 -10.12 5.09 -24.11
CA LEU A 270 -11.23 5.32 -25.04
C LEU A 270 -10.72 5.63 -26.45
N LYS A 271 -9.65 6.41 -26.58
CA LYS A 271 -9.01 6.68 -27.88
C LYS A 271 -8.48 5.39 -28.52
N GLU A 272 -7.77 4.56 -27.77
CA GLU A 272 -7.27 3.27 -28.25
C GLU A 272 -8.42 2.36 -28.70
N GLN A 273 -9.48 2.27 -27.91
CA GLN A 273 -10.67 1.50 -28.26
C GLN A 273 -11.35 2.01 -29.54
N ALA A 274 -11.42 3.33 -29.72
CA ALA A 274 -12.00 3.93 -30.92
C ALA A 274 -11.18 3.59 -32.17
N VAL A 275 -9.84 3.65 -32.09
CA VAL A 275 -8.93 3.28 -33.19
C VAL A 275 -9.08 1.79 -33.56
N ILE A 276 -9.16 0.92 -32.56
CA ILE A 276 -9.35 -0.53 -32.80
C ILE A 276 -10.70 -0.75 -33.47
N HIS A 277 -11.76 -0.14 -32.96
CA HIS A 277 -13.11 -0.29 -33.51
C HIS A 277 -13.21 0.22 -34.97
N GLU A 278 -12.59 1.38 -35.25
CA GLU A 278 -12.53 1.91 -36.62
C GLU A 278 -11.79 0.96 -37.56
N SER A 279 -10.67 0.39 -37.11
CA SER A 279 -9.90 -0.59 -37.89
C SER A 279 -10.71 -1.87 -38.17
N GLU A 280 -11.40 -2.40 -37.16
CA GLU A 280 -12.26 -3.57 -37.28
C GLU A 280 -13.40 -3.33 -38.29
N GLU A 281 -14.00 -2.16 -38.28
CA GLU A 281 -15.07 -1.78 -39.19
C GLU A 281 -14.54 -1.66 -40.64
N GLN A 282 -13.35 -1.07 -40.83
CA GLN A 282 -12.70 -1.00 -42.14
C GLN A 282 -12.42 -2.40 -42.69
N PHE A 283 -11.91 -3.32 -41.86
CA PHE A 283 -11.71 -4.71 -42.25
C PHE A 283 -13.01 -5.43 -42.59
N ARG A 284 -14.07 -5.18 -41.82
CA ARG A 284 -15.40 -5.76 -42.11
C ARG A 284 -15.93 -5.34 -43.48
N VAL A 285 -15.87 -4.03 -43.80
CA VAL A 285 -16.28 -3.48 -45.07
C VAL A 285 -15.44 -4.08 -46.23
N ALA A 286 -14.11 -4.15 -46.03
CA ALA A 286 -13.21 -4.76 -47.05
C ALA A 286 -13.56 -6.23 -47.30
N SER A 287 -13.87 -7.00 -46.25
CA SER A 287 -14.29 -8.39 -46.35
C SER A 287 -15.58 -8.56 -47.15
N GLU A 288 -16.60 -7.71 -46.85
CA GLU A 288 -17.86 -7.72 -47.59
C GLU A 288 -17.66 -7.42 -49.08
N ILE A 289 -16.84 -6.42 -49.41
CA ILE A 289 -16.51 -6.09 -50.81
C ILE A 289 -15.83 -7.29 -51.48
N GLN A 290 -14.82 -7.89 -50.82
CA GLN A 290 -14.09 -9.03 -51.38
C GLN A 290 -14.99 -10.22 -51.62
N GLN A 291 -15.93 -10.55 -50.70
CA GLN A 291 -16.88 -11.64 -50.90
C GLN A 291 -17.78 -11.47 -52.13
N HIS A 292 -18.10 -10.23 -52.50
CA HIS A 292 -18.85 -9.93 -53.71
C HIS A 292 -18.03 -10.12 -55.00
N LEU A 293 -16.72 -10.20 -54.90
CA LEU A 293 -15.86 -10.48 -56.07
C LEU A 293 -15.82 -11.96 -56.47
N PHE A 294 -16.14 -12.87 -55.55
CA PHE A 294 -16.18 -14.29 -55.87
C PHE A 294 -17.42 -14.68 -56.67
N PRO A 295 -17.34 -15.73 -57.51
CA PRO A 295 -18.48 -16.25 -58.24
C PRO A 295 -19.58 -16.74 -57.29
N ARG A 296 -20.81 -16.24 -57.47
CA ARG A 296 -21.94 -16.63 -56.60
C ARG A 296 -22.52 -17.99 -56.96
N LYS A 297 -22.29 -18.48 -58.19
CA LYS A 297 -22.79 -19.77 -58.69
C LYS A 297 -21.71 -20.42 -59.50
N ALA A 298 -21.56 -21.71 -59.33
CA ALA A 298 -20.75 -22.51 -60.25
C ALA A 298 -21.45 -22.68 -61.61
N PRO A 299 -20.70 -22.64 -62.74
CA PRO A 299 -21.27 -22.91 -64.06
C PRO A 299 -21.68 -24.38 -64.15
N GLN A 300 -22.72 -24.63 -64.92
CA GLN A 300 -23.12 -26.01 -65.29
C GLN A 300 -22.43 -26.41 -66.59
N LEU A 301 -21.73 -27.55 -66.56
CA LEU A 301 -21.08 -28.11 -67.68
C LEU A 301 -21.39 -29.61 -67.70
N ASP A 302 -21.92 -30.09 -68.82
CA ASP A 302 -22.33 -31.51 -68.95
C ASP A 302 -21.17 -32.46 -68.64
N GLY A 303 -21.43 -33.41 -67.74
CA GLY A 303 -20.46 -34.41 -67.32
C GLY A 303 -19.53 -33.94 -66.16
N PHE A 304 -19.69 -32.72 -65.63
CA PHE A 304 -18.88 -32.19 -64.57
C PHE A 304 -19.73 -31.64 -63.42
N ASP A 305 -19.32 -31.92 -62.19
CA ASP A 305 -19.81 -31.28 -60.99
C ASP A 305 -18.75 -30.27 -60.46
N ILE A 306 -19.10 -29.01 -60.45
CA ILE A 306 -18.15 -27.91 -60.19
C ILE A 306 -18.61 -27.17 -58.99
N ALA A 307 -17.69 -26.99 -57.93
CA ALA A 307 -17.90 -26.20 -56.79
C ALA A 307 -16.62 -25.42 -56.39
N GLY A 308 -16.78 -24.26 -55.83
CA GLY A 308 -15.67 -23.44 -55.34
C GLY A 308 -16.08 -22.64 -54.10
N ALA A 309 -15.18 -22.53 -53.16
CA ALA A 309 -15.33 -21.69 -51.96
C ALA A 309 -13.97 -21.12 -51.53
N SER A 310 -13.95 -19.92 -51.05
CA SER A 310 -12.81 -19.32 -50.40
C SER A 310 -13.17 -19.00 -48.93
N LYS A 311 -12.28 -19.37 -48.01
CA LYS A 311 -12.39 -19.04 -46.58
C LYS A 311 -11.09 -18.36 -46.17
N PRO A 312 -11.06 -17.02 -46.10
CA PRO A 312 -9.86 -16.32 -45.66
C PRO A 312 -9.58 -16.63 -44.18
N ALA A 313 -8.28 -16.76 -43.84
CA ALA A 313 -7.82 -16.99 -42.46
C ALA A 313 -7.92 -15.74 -41.56
N ALA A 314 -7.98 -14.55 -42.19
CA ALA A 314 -8.23 -13.26 -41.56
C ALA A 314 -9.51 -12.63 -42.17
N ALA A 315 -9.79 -11.37 -41.83
CA ALA A 315 -10.96 -10.67 -42.36
C ALA A 315 -10.97 -10.61 -43.89
N THR A 316 -9.79 -10.50 -44.53
CA THR A 316 -9.59 -10.54 -45.99
C THR A 316 -8.44 -11.48 -46.34
N GLY A 317 -8.45 -12.06 -47.53
CA GLY A 317 -7.42 -13.00 -47.99
C GLY A 317 -6.88 -12.67 -49.38
N GLY A 318 -5.71 -13.24 -49.71
CA GLY A 318 -5.07 -13.18 -51.02
C GLY A 318 -5.63 -14.22 -52.01
N ASP A 319 -6.32 -15.23 -51.48
CA ASP A 319 -6.88 -16.31 -52.31
C ASP A 319 -7.92 -15.81 -53.31
N TYR A 320 -7.84 -16.31 -54.52
CA TYR A 320 -8.76 -16.00 -55.61
C TYR A 320 -9.16 -17.24 -56.35
N PHE A 321 -10.45 -17.37 -56.73
CA PHE A 321 -10.92 -18.29 -57.73
C PHE A 321 -11.99 -17.65 -58.59
N ASP A 322 -12.02 -18.03 -59.86
CA ASP A 322 -13.09 -17.63 -60.80
C ASP A 322 -13.36 -18.70 -61.85
N TYR A 323 -14.51 -18.57 -62.47
CA TYR A 323 -14.99 -19.40 -63.60
C TYR A 323 -15.10 -18.52 -64.85
N LEU A 324 -14.29 -18.80 -65.86
CA LEU A 324 -14.24 -18.03 -67.08
C LEU A 324 -14.77 -18.89 -68.26
N THR A 325 -15.91 -18.52 -68.80
CA THR A 325 -16.48 -19.23 -70.00
C THR A 325 -15.82 -18.66 -71.22
N THR A 326 -15.04 -19.47 -71.90
CA THR A 326 -14.32 -19.10 -73.16
C THR A 326 -15.07 -19.45 -74.41
N SER A 327 -15.99 -20.43 -74.38
CA SER A 327 -16.91 -20.78 -75.39
C SER A 327 -18.04 -21.65 -74.82
N ASP A 328 -19.03 -22.01 -75.61
CA ASP A 328 -20.19 -22.83 -75.20
C ASP A 328 -19.79 -24.22 -74.63
N SER A 329 -18.59 -24.68 -74.92
CA SER A 329 -18.09 -26.00 -74.47
C SER A 329 -16.78 -25.98 -73.74
N GLN A 330 -16.24 -24.75 -73.37
CA GLN A 330 -14.97 -24.61 -72.70
C GLN A 330 -15.09 -23.67 -71.50
N LEU A 331 -14.66 -24.20 -70.34
CA LEU A 331 -14.59 -23.48 -69.10
C LEU A 331 -13.13 -23.42 -68.63
N ALA A 332 -12.64 -22.22 -68.37
CA ALA A 332 -11.35 -22.02 -67.68
C ALA A 332 -11.60 -21.78 -66.18
N LEU A 333 -10.82 -22.47 -65.34
CA LEU A 333 -10.80 -22.29 -63.91
C LEU A 333 -9.56 -21.48 -63.57
N ALA A 334 -9.74 -20.33 -62.93
CA ALA A 334 -8.64 -19.53 -62.43
C ALA A 334 -8.56 -19.72 -60.89
N ILE A 335 -7.37 -20.08 -60.39
CA ILE A 335 -7.06 -20.17 -58.98
C ILE A 335 -5.74 -19.42 -58.76
N GLY A 336 -5.71 -18.51 -57.81
CA GLY A 336 -4.53 -17.72 -57.49
C GLY A 336 -4.44 -17.50 -55.99
N ASP A 337 -3.22 -17.28 -55.51
CA ASP A 337 -2.93 -16.87 -54.14
C ASP A 337 -1.94 -15.71 -54.18
N VAL A 338 -2.30 -14.61 -53.55
CA VAL A 338 -1.43 -13.46 -53.32
C VAL A 338 -0.79 -13.60 -51.97
N SER A 339 0.52 -13.78 -51.90
CA SER A 339 1.27 -13.97 -50.69
C SER A 339 1.02 -12.83 -49.66
N GLY A 340 0.70 -13.21 -48.41
CA GLY A 340 0.41 -12.30 -47.31
C GLY A 340 -1.06 -12.32 -46.90
N HIS A 341 -1.43 -11.42 -45.98
CA HIS A 341 -2.78 -11.30 -45.43
C HIS A 341 -3.19 -9.83 -45.29
N GLY A 342 -4.49 -9.58 -45.19
CA GLY A 342 -5.02 -8.23 -45.00
C GLY A 342 -5.41 -7.54 -46.32
N ILE A 343 -5.61 -6.22 -46.29
CA ILE A 343 -6.19 -5.43 -47.37
C ILE A 343 -5.30 -5.42 -48.64
N GLY A 344 -3.96 -5.35 -48.46
CA GLY A 344 -3.03 -5.29 -49.61
C GLY A 344 -3.19 -6.49 -50.56
N PRO A 345 -3.00 -7.73 -50.12
CA PRO A 345 -3.26 -8.93 -50.91
C PRO A 345 -4.68 -9.01 -51.49
N ALA A 346 -5.69 -8.58 -50.72
CA ALA A 346 -7.08 -8.54 -51.18
C ALA A 346 -7.30 -7.58 -52.37
N MET A 347 -6.63 -6.43 -52.36
CA MET A 347 -6.66 -5.48 -53.48
C MET A 347 -5.97 -6.03 -54.73
N LEU A 348 -4.77 -6.65 -54.58
CA LEU A 348 -4.08 -7.31 -55.69
C LEU A 348 -4.90 -8.45 -56.31
N MET A 349 -5.63 -9.20 -55.45
CA MET A 349 -6.58 -10.20 -55.92
C MET A 349 -7.70 -9.58 -56.76
N ALA A 350 -8.26 -8.45 -56.28
CA ALA A 350 -9.31 -7.74 -57.02
C ALA A 350 -8.83 -7.23 -58.39
N GLU A 351 -7.59 -6.69 -58.45
CA GLU A 351 -6.93 -6.25 -59.66
C GLU A 351 -6.70 -7.43 -60.61
N THR A 352 -6.16 -8.54 -60.12
CA THR A 352 -5.95 -9.77 -60.90
C THR A 352 -7.26 -10.25 -61.53
N ARG A 353 -8.35 -10.24 -60.80
CA ARG A 353 -9.68 -10.59 -61.30
C ARG A 353 -10.12 -9.66 -62.43
N ALA A 354 -9.86 -8.35 -62.30
CA ALA A 354 -10.22 -7.39 -63.35
C ALA A 354 -9.47 -7.60 -64.65
N TYR A 355 -8.24 -8.08 -64.61
CA TYR A 355 -7.46 -8.43 -65.79
C TYR A 355 -7.89 -9.75 -66.46
N LEU A 356 -8.45 -10.69 -65.69
CA LEU A 356 -8.87 -12.01 -66.21
C LEU A 356 -10.26 -12.02 -66.86
N ARG A 357 -11.09 -11.00 -66.54
CA ARG A 357 -12.45 -10.83 -67.05
C ARG A 357 -12.54 -9.77 -68.13
#